data_0c69d4cb1dab9296efd642e9fe00f976
#
_entry.id   0c69d4cb1dab9296efd642e9fe00f976
#
_cell.length_a   1.000
_cell.length_b   1.000
_cell.length_c   1.000
_cell.angle_alpha   90.00
_cell.angle_beta   90.00
_cell.angle_gamma   90.00
#
_symmetry.space_group_name_H-M   'P 1'
#
loop_
_entity.id
_entity.type
_entity.pdbx_description
1 polymer ?
#
loop_
_entity_poly.entity_id
_entity_poly.type
_entity_poly.pdbx_seq_one_letter_code
_entity_poly.pdbx_strand_id
1 'polypeptide(L)'
;IELHRQARREGWSKHEFLVRAAQIPGVYVPSLYDVAYNDDGTVKSITANEGAPKVVLKRVVQNMDEAYYPTKTIVPSTEIVQDRVSLELFRGCIRGCRFCQAGYVYRPVRNRSEKLLRDYAVEAVEDSGYQDMTLSSLSTSDYPHLVELCDDLEDFCAQRHVTLALPSLRADNFSMALMERLQKGRKTGLTFAPEAGTQRLRDAINKNLTEEDLLESCRRAFAGGYSAVKLYFMLGLPTETDEDVLGIADIAAHVMHAWRESALNKTRGVRITVSTSWFVPKPHTAFQWEPQIPIEEYERRVKLLREAMNTKSVTYNWHPSPTSFMEAVISCGDRRLGKVIETAWRKGETLSAWEDYFDLNRWMEAFEECGLDPHFYANRRRSEDEILPWSMISCGVAPGYLKREHALSYEGVTTPDCRTHCNACGANCLVGGKCDV
;
A
#
# COMPACT_ATOMS: atom_id res chain seq x y z
N ILE A 1 -2.78 -5.26 -27.80
CA ILE A 1 -1.88 -5.77 -28.86
C ILE A 1 -2.67 -6.06 -30.13
N GLU A 2 -3.75 -6.86 -30.08
CA GLU A 2 -4.54 -7.24 -31.27
C GLU A 2 -5.13 -6.04 -31.98
N LEU A 3 -5.77 -5.12 -31.26
CA LEU A 3 -6.30 -3.88 -31.83
C LEU A 3 -5.21 -3.04 -32.52
N HIS A 4 -4.01 -2.95 -31.96
CA HIS A 4 -2.89 -2.25 -32.56
C HIS A 4 -2.39 -2.95 -33.83
N ARG A 5 -2.33 -4.28 -33.86
CA ARG A 5 -1.99 -5.05 -35.04
C ARG A 5 -3.03 -4.84 -36.14
N GLN A 6 -4.32 -4.78 -35.80
CA GLN A 6 -5.40 -4.48 -36.73
C GLN A 6 -5.26 -3.06 -37.28
N ALA A 7 -5.04 -2.05 -36.41
CA ALA A 7 -4.83 -0.66 -36.82
C ALA A 7 -3.71 -0.52 -37.85
N ARG A 8 -2.60 -1.23 -37.63
CA ARG A 8 -1.48 -1.21 -38.58
C ARG A 8 -1.82 -1.87 -39.92
N ARG A 9 -2.58 -2.96 -39.93
CA ARG A 9 -3.00 -3.64 -41.18
C ARG A 9 -3.98 -2.82 -41.97
N GLU A 10 -4.89 -2.12 -41.26
CA GLU A 10 -5.97 -1.35 -41.89
C GLU A 10 -5.62 0.13 -42.11
N GLY A 11 -4.42 0.54 -41.70
CA GLY A 11 -3.92 1.91 -41.91
C GLY A 11 -4.64 2.98 -41.08
N TRP A 12 -5.14 2.64 -39.89
CA TRP A 12 -5.85 3.61 -39.04
C TRP A 12 -4.93 4.75 -38.57
N SER A 13 -5.49 5.95 -38.47
CA SER A 13 -4.83 7.06 -37.82
C SER A 13 -4.66 6.78 -36.31
N LYS A 14 -3.73 7.50 -35.67
CA LYS A 14 -3.56 7.45 -34.21
C LYS A 14 -4.87 7.78 -33.49
N HIS A 15 -5.59 8.78 -33.95
CA HIS A 15 -6.85 9.20 -33.39
C HIS A 15 -7.91 8.08 -33.46
N GLU A 16 -8.12 7.51 -34.63
CA GLU A 16 -9.04 6.40 -34.85
C GLU A 16 -8.71 5.18 -33.98
N PHE A 17 -7.42 4.85 -33.86
CA PHE A 17 -6.96 3.79 -32.94
C PHE A 17 -7.33 4.12 -31.47
N LEU A 18 -7.12 5.36 -31.04
CA LEU A 18 -7.41 5.77 -29.64
C LEU A 18 -8.91 5.75 -29.34
N VAL A 19 -9.77 6.20 -30.28
CA VAL A 19 -11.24 6.12 -30.15
C VAL A 19 -11.69 4.67 -29.98
N ARG A 20 -11.15 3.75 -30.78
CA ARG A 20 -11.47 2.32 -30.65
C ARG A 20 -10.88 1.69 -29.39
N ALA A 21 -9.69 2.11 -28.98
CA ALA A 21 -9.06 1.64 -27.76
C ALA A 21 -9.88 2.03 -26.50
N ALA A 22 -10.52 3.20 -26.51
CA ALA A 22 -11.40 3.63 -25.42
C ALA A 22 -12.65 2.75 -25.23
N GLN A 23 -13.02 1.94 -26.23
CA GLN A 23 -14.12 0.97 -26.13
C GLN A 23 -13.71 -0.32 -25.42
N ILE A 24 -12.42 -0.55 -25.19
CA ILE A 24 -11.94 -1.72 -24.44
C ILE A 24 -12.21 -1.47 -22.95
N PRO A 25 -12.97 -2.34 -22.27
CA PRO A 25 -13.24 -2.16 -20.83
C PRO A 25 -11.96 -1.99 -20.01
N GLY A 26 -11.91 -0.96 -19.18
CA GLY A 26 -10.77 -0.64 -18.33
C GLY A 26 -9.67 0.19 -19.00
N VAL A 27 -9.84 0.59 -20.26
CA VAL A 27 -8.89 1.47 -20.97
C VAL A 27 -9.36 2.93 -20.87
N TYR A 28 -8.54 3.77 -20.25
CA TYR A 28 -8.71 5.22 -20.22
C TYR A 28 -7.83 5.90 -21.25
N VAL A 29 -8.43 6.72 -22.11
CA VAL A 29 -7.73 7.50 -23.15
C VAL A 29 -7.86 8.99 -22.82
N PRO A 30 -6.86 9.63 -22.19
CA PRO A 30 -6.96 11.00 -21.68
C PRO A 30 -7.38 12.05 -22.71
N SER A 31 -6.97 11.89 -23.96
CA SER A 31 -7.29 12.84 -25.06
C SER A 31 -8.77 12.86 -25.46
N LEU A 32 -9.56 11.89 -25.01
CA LEU A 32 -11.00 11.82 -25.24
C LEU A 32 -11.84 12.41 -24.11
N TYR A 33 -11.21 13.12 -23.16
CA TYR A 33 -11.89 13.75 -22.04
C TYR A 33 -11.48 15.22 -21.96
N ASP A 34 -12.46 16.12 -22.11
CA ASP A 34 -12.28 17.54 -21.84
C ASP A 34 -12.46 17.81 -20.34
N VAL A 35 -11.53 18.56 -19.76
CA VAL A 35 -11.59 19.00 -18.37
C VAL A 35 -11.65 20.51 -18.34
N ALA A 36 -12.73 21.05 -17.77
CA ALA A 36 -12.84 22.46 -17.45
C ALA A 36 -12.54 22.73 -15.98
N TYR A 37 -12.00 23.88 -15.70
CA TYR A 37 -11.65 24.32 -14.32
C TYR A 37 -12.44 25.56 -13.94
N ASN A 38 -12.70 25.72 -12.65
CA ASN A 38 -13.19 26.93 -12.03
C ASN A 38 -12.04 27.93 -11.85
N ASP A 39 -12.39 29.18 -11.52
CA ASP A 39 -11.41 30.26 -11.30
C ASP A 39 -10.47 29.97 -10.10
N ASP A 40 -10.93 29.18 -9.13
CA ASP A 40 -10.14 28.72 -7.98
C ASP A 40 -9.23 27.52 -8.29
N GLY A 41 -9.22 27.05 -9.53
CA GLY A 41 -8.41 25.91 -9.98
C GLY A 41 -9.03 24.54 -9.73
N THR A 42 -10.20 24.44 -9.08
CA THR A 42 -10.90 23.14 -8.91
C THR A 42 -11.50 22.66 -10.23
N VAL A 43 -11.74 21.36 -10.38
CA VAL A 43 -12.35 20.79 -11.57
C VAL A 43 -13.83 21.19 -11.63
N LYS A 44 -14.23 21.87 -12.71
CA LYS A 44 -15.62 22.27 -12.97
C LYS A 44 -16.41 21.15 -13.64
N SER A 45 -15.79 20.46 -14.62
CA SER A 45 -16.43 19.35 -15.33
C SER A 45 -15.39 18.48 -16.01
N ILE A 46 -15.76 17.19 -16.20
CA ILE A 46 -15.04 16.22 -17.00
C ILE A 46 -16.04 15.68 -18.02
N THR A 47 -15.82 15.94 -19.31
CA THR A 47 -16.71 15.54 -20.39
C THR A 47 -16.05 14.50 -21.27
N ALA A 48 -16.66 13.33 -21.38
CA ALA A 48 -16.21 12.28 -22.29
C ALA A 48 -16.71 12.57 -23.71
N ASN A 49 -15.81 12.47 -24.68
CA ASN A 49 -16.06 12.72 -26.12
C ASN A 49 -15.97 11.44 -26.93
N GLU A 50 -16.49 11.48 -28.15
CA GLU A 50 -16.35 10.45 -29.20
C GLU A 50 -16.68 9.03 -28.72
N GLY A 51 -17.72 8.90 -27.91
CA GLY A 51 -18.19 7.61 -27.42
C GLY A 51 -17.32 7.01 -26.30
N ALA A 52 -16.33 7.72 -25.77
CA ALA A 52 -15.59 7.29 -24.60
C ALA A 52 -16.57 7.12 -23.39
N PRO A 53 -16.37 6.12 -22.53
CA PRO A 53 -17.24 5.91 -21.38
C PRO A 53 -17.14 7.06 -20.39
N LYS A 54 -18.27 7.52 -19.82
CA LYS A 54 -18.26 8.57 -18.78
C LYS A 54 -17.40 8.17 -17.56
N VAL A 55 -17.40 6.89 -17.23
CA VAL A 55 -16.61 6.30 -16.17
C VAL A 55 -15.94 5.04 -16.69
N VAL A 56 -14.63 4.98 -16.54
CA VAL A 56 -13.83 3.80 -16.87
C VAL A 56 -13.75 2.91 -15.63
N LEU A 57 -14.45 1.78 -15.68
CA LEU A 57 -14.41 0.79 -14.60
C LEU A 57 -13.19 -0.12 -14.80
N LYS A 58 -12.38 -0.30 -13.76
CA LYS A 58 -11.24 -1.24 -13.80
C LYS A 58 -11.72 -2.66 -14.10
N ARG A 59 -10.84 -3.45 -14.69
CA ARG A 59 -11.03 -4.89 -14.86
C ARG A 59 -10.30 -5.69 -13.79
N VAL A 60 -10.82 -6.85 -13.47
CA VAL A 60 -10.20 -7.82 -12.57
C VAL A 60 -10.16 -9.20 -13.22
N VAL A 61 -9.15 -9.97 -12.89
CA VAL A 61 -9.16 -11.41 -13.13
C VAL A 61 -10.11 -12.01 -12.10
N GLN A 62 -11.19 -12.66 -12.54
CA GLN A 62 -12.21 -13.20 -11.64
C GLN A 62 -11.74 -14.49 -10.98
N ASN A 63 -11.24 -15.45 -11.78
CA ASN A 63 -10.68 -16.70 -11.29
C ASN A 63 -9.14 -16.59 -11.30
N MET A 64 -8.51 -16.60 -10.13
CA MET A 64 -7.06 -16.50 -10.01
C MET A 64 -6.34 -17.78 -10.42
N ASP A 65 -7.01 -18.92 -10.38
CA ASP A 65 -6.42 -20.20 -10.80
C ASP A 65 -6.26 -20.29 -12.32
N GLU A 66 -7.10 -19.56 -13.07
CA GLU A 66 -6.98 -19.43 -14.54
C GLU A 66 -5.99 -18.34 -14.97
N ALA A 67 -5.57 -17.49 -14.04
CA ALA A 67 -4.62 -16.42 -14.34
C ALA A 67 -3.22 -17.00 -14.62
N TYR A 68 -2.63 -16.58 -15.74
CA TYR A 68 -1.25 -16.92 -16.04
C TYR A 68 -0.31 -16.57 -14.87
N TYR A 69 0.54 -17.50 -14.53
CA TYR A 69 1.64 -17.34 -13.57
C TYR A 69 2.93 -17.91 -14.19
N PRO A 70 4.04 -17.13 -14.20
CA PRO A 70 5.30 -17.60 -14.77
C PRO A 70 5.99 -18.56 -13.79
N THR A 71 5.97 -19.84 -14.08
CA THR A 71 6.73 -20.87 -13.32
C THR A 71 8.15 -21.01 -13.84
N LYS A 72 8.35 -20.73 -15.14
CA LYS A 72 9.66 -20.68 -15.77
C LYS A 72 10.16 -19.23 -15.81
N THR A 73 10.86 -18.85 -14.75
CA THR A 73 11.34 -17.48 -14.59
C THR A 73 12.72 -17.30 -15.23
N ILE A 74 12.94 -16.13 -15.83
CA ILE A 74 14.28 -15.77 -16.31
C ILE A 74 15.13 -15.43 -15.09
N VAL A 75 16.16 -16.24 -14.84
CA VAL A 75 17.13 -16.00 -13.77
C VAL A 75 18.21 -15.04 -14.30
N PRO A 76 18.36 -13.85 -13.70
CA PRO A 76 19.37 -12.89 -14.15
C PRO A 76 20.79 -13.32 -13.77
N SER A 77 21.75 -12.94 -14.60
CA SER A 77 23.17 -13.17 -14.34
C SER A 77 23.85 -12.10 -13.47
N THR A 78 23.10 -11.11 -13.01
CA THR A 78 23.53 -10.00 -12.16
C THR A 78 22.73 -9.98 -10.88
N GLU A 79 23.26 -9.35 -9.83
CA GLU A 79 22.52 -9.17 -8.58
C GLU A 79 21.23 -8.37 -8.78
N ILE A 80 20.14 -8.84 -8.17
CA ILE A 80 18.85 -8.20 -8.18
C ILE A 80 18.27 -8.13 -6.76
N VAL A 81 17.37 -7.17 -6.53
CA VAL A 81 16.78 -6.95 -5.20
C VAL A 81 15.91 -8.13 -4.75
N GLN A 82 15.23 -8.81 -5.68
CA GLN A 82 14.29 -9.90 -5.39
C GLN A 82 14.80 -11.22 -5.98
N ASP A 83 15.93 -11.71 -5.49
CA ASP A 83 16.57 -12.96 -5.94
C ASP A 83 15.90 -14.18 -5.30
N ARG A 84 14.63 -14.43 -5.66
CA ARG A 84 13.80 -15.48 -5.05
C ARG A 84 12.56 -15.84 -5.87
N VAL A 85 11.99 -17.01 -5.61
CA VAL A 85 10.63 -17.34 -6.07
C VAL A 85 9.61 -16.53 -5.26
N SER A 86 8.68 -15.86 -5.93
CA SER A 86 7.60 -15.10 -5.27
C SER A 86 6.24 -15.65 -5.68
N LEU A 87 5.55 -16.35 -4.78
CA LEU A 87 4.22 -16.91 -5.00
C LEU A 87 3.13 -15.91 -4.61
N GLU A 88 2.33 -15.47 -5.58
CA GLU A 88 1.17 -14.62 -5.33
C GLU A 88 -0.01 -15.47 -4.84
N LEU A 89 -0.35 -15.37 -3.54
CA LEU A 89 -1.42 -16.14 -2.91
C LEU A 89 -2.80 -15.66 -3.35
N PHE A 90 -3.01 -14.35 -3.31
CA PHE A 90 -4.27 -13.70 -3.64
C PHE A 90 -4.07 -12.24 -4.01
N ARG A 91 -5.08 -11.64 -4.64
CA ARG A 91 -5.19 -10.19 -4.89
C ARG A 91 -6.32 -9.59 -4.09
N GLY A 92 -6.14 -8.34 -3.68
CA GLY A 92 -7.08 -7.61 -2.84
C GLY A 92 -6.72 -7.66 -1.37
N CYS A 93 -7.55 -7.04 -0.54
CA CYS A 93 -7.40 -7.05 0.91
C CYS A 93 -8.79 -6.99 1.56
N ILE A 94 -9.01 -7.83 2.58
CA ILE A 94 -10.26 -7.86 3.33
C ILE A 94 -10.40 -6.68 4.29
N ARG A 95 -9.28 -6.04 4.63
CA ARG A 95 -9.20 -4.98 5.62
C ARG A 95 -9.73 -3.66 5.07
N GLY A 96 -10.15 -2.80 5.97
CA GLY A 96 -10.77 -1.52 5.63
C GLY A 96 -9.95 -0.31 6.04
N CYS A 97 -8.61 -0.41 6.12
CA CYS A 97 -7.75 0.72 6.50
C CYS A 97 -8.03 1.93 5.60
N ARG A 98 -8.48 3.05 6.20
CA ARG A 98 -9.06 4.22 5.50
C ARG A 98 -8.06 4.99 4.63
N PHE A 99 -6.79 4.86 4.92
CA PHE A 99 -5.67 5.48 4.19
C PHE A 99 -5.14 4.62 3.02
N CYS A 100 -5.42 3.32 3.02
CA CYS A 100 -4.69 2.36 2.19
C CYS A 100 -5.27 2.25 0.77
N GLN A 101 -4.63 2.88 -0.22
CA GLN A 101 -5.07 2.80 -1.62
C GLN A 101 -5.12 1.36 -2.15
N ALA A 102 -4.12 0.54 -1.83
CA ALA A 102 -4.08 -0.86 -2.25
C ALA A 102 -5.29 -1.65 -1.73
N GLY A 103 -5.72 -1.38 -0.47
CA GLY A 103 -6.88 -1.98 0.15
C GLY A 103 -8.20 -1.69 -0.58
N TYR A 104 -8.30 -0.59 -1.32
CA TYR A 104 -9.50 -0.25 -2.12
C TYR A 104 -9.33 -0.61 -3.59
N VAL A 105 -8.19 -0.24 -4.19
CA VAL A 105 -7.98 -0.43 -5.63
C VAL A 105 -7.91 -1.91 -6.01
N TYR A 106 -7.42 -2.79 -5.15
CA TYR A 106 -7.32 -4.22 -5.47
C TYR A 106 -8.52 -5.07 -5.02
N ARG A 107 -9.57 -4.46 -4.42
CA ARG A 107 -10.83 -5.18 -4.13
C ARG A 107 -11.50 -5.69 -5.39
N PRO A 108 -12.28 -6.80 -5.28
CA PRO A 108 -12.45 -7.72 -4.14
C PRO A 108 -11.24 -8.64 -3.94
N VAL A 109 -11.23 -9.38 -2.82
CA VAL A 109 -10.26 -10.47 -2.62
C VAL A 109 -10.55 -11.61 -3.59
N ARG A 110 -9.51 -12.20 -4.14
CA ARG A 110 -9.57 -13.36 -5.06
C ARG A 110 -8.35 -14.23 -4.78
N ASN A 111 -8.63 -15.43 -4.30
CA ASN A 111 -7.60 -16.38 -3.86
C ASN A 111 -7.17 -17.31 -5.01
N ARG A 112 -5.94 -17.82 -4.94
CA ARG A 112 -5.52 -19.03 -5.65
C ARG A 112 -5.75 -20.24 -4.76
N SER A 113 -6.03 -21.40 -5.38
CA SER A 113 -6.14 -22.65 -4.64
C SER A 113 -4.77 -23.13 -4.13
N GLU A 114 -4.77 -23.79 -2.97
CA GLU A 114 -3.57 -24.35 -2.35
C GLU A 114 -2.83 -25.30 -3.27
N LYS A 115 -3.59 -26.19 -3.93
CA LYS A 115 -3.02 -27.15 -4.87
C LYS A 115 -2.20 -26.49 -5.97
N LEU A 116 -2.76 -25.43 -6.58
CA LEU A 116 -2.08 -24.71 -7.65
C LEU A 116 -0.84 -23.96 -7.14
N LEU A 117 -0.94 -23.37 -5.95
CA LEU A 117 0.20 -22.70 -5.31
C LEU A 117 1.33 -23.66 -5.03
N ARG A 118 1.02 -24.87 -4.56
CA ARG A 118 2.01 -25.93 -4.35
C ARG A 118 2.67 -26.35 -5.67
N ASP A 119 1.88 -26.61 -6.71
CA ASP A 119 2.39 -27.00 -8.03
C ASP A 119 3.31 -25.91 -8.58
N TYR A 120 2.93 -24.64 -8.47
CA TYR A 120 3.76 -23.49 -8.89
C TYR A 120 5.05 -23.35 -8.06
N ALA A 121 5.00 -23.60 -6.75
CA ALA A 121 6.17 -23.56 -5.89
C ALA A 121 7.21 -24.58 -6.34
N VAL A 122 6.79 -25.82 -6.53
CA VAL A 122 7.67 -26.91 -6.98
C VAL A 122 8.27 -26.60 -8.34
N GLU A 123 7.43 -26.27 -9.33
CA GLU A 123 7.90 -25.99 -10.70
C GLU A 123 8.85 -24.78 -10.75
N ALA A 124 8.52 -23.68 -10.06
CA ALA A 124 9.35 -22.46 -10.08
C ALA A 124 10.70 -22.64 -9.38
N VAL A 125 10.77 -23.40 -8.28
CA VAL A 125 12.03 -23.70 -7.59
C VAL A 125 12.89 -24.65 -8.44
N GLU A 126 12.29 -25.69 -9.03
CA GLU A 126 13.03 -26.66 -9.86
C GLU A 126 13.57 -26.04 -11.14
N ASP A 127 12.82 -25.10 -11.76
CA ASP A 127 13.24 -24.41 -12.98
C ASP A 127 14.31 -23.33 -12.72
N SER A 128 14.17 -22.56 -11.63
CA SER A 128 15.05 -21.44 -11.33
C SER A 128 16.29 -21.80 -10.51
N GLY A 129 16.20 -22.82 -9.66
CA GLY A 129 17.23 -23.18 -8.69
C GLY A 129 17.35 -22.20 -7.51
N TYR A 130 16.40 -21.28 -7.31
CA TYR A 130 16.41 -20.36 -6.18
C TYR A 130 16.28 -21.10 -4.84
N GLN A 131 17.02 -20.60 -3.84
CA GLN A 131 17.02 -21.14 -2.47
C GLN A 131 16.12 -20.33 -1.51
N ASP A 132 15.51 -19.27 -1.99
CA ASP A 132 14.55 -18.45 -1.24
C ASP A 132 13.20 -18.42 -1.95
N MET A 133 12.12 -18.60 -1.19
CA MET A 133 10.75 -18.47 -1.65
C MET A 133 9.96 -17.56 -0.73
N THR A 134 9.10 -16.74 -1.31
CA THR A 134 8.26 -15.79 -0.59
C THR A 134 6.80 -15.98 -0.97
N LEU A 135 5.92 -16.07 0.03
CA LEU A 135 4.46 -16.02 -0.16
C LEU A 135 4.02 -14.57 -0.17
N SER A 136 3.56 -14.06 -1.33
CA SER A 136 3.28 -12.64 -1.56
C SER A 136 1.80 -12.35 -1.60
N SER A 137 1.37 -11.33 -0.85
CA SER A 137 0.04 -10.72 -0.91
C SER A 137 0.04 -9.39 -0.15
N LEU A 138 -1.10 -8.67 -0.16
CA LEU A 138 -1.27 -7.45 0.64
C LEU A 138 -1.41 -7.73 2.15
N SER A 139 -1.77 -8.96 2.54
CA SER A 139 -1.95 -9.36 3.93
C SER A 139 -1.85 -10.90 4.04
N THR A 140 -0.64 -11.41 4.02
CA THR A 140 -0.38 -12.85 3.90
C THR A 140 -1.05 -13.68 4.99
N SER A 141 -1.10 -13.18 6.22
CA SER A 141 -1.80 -13.83 7.34
C SER A 141 -3.32 -13.94 7.16
N ASP A 142 -3.91 -13.25 6.18
CA ASP A 142 -5.34 -13.33 5.89
C ASP A 142 -5.70 -14.38 4.81
N TYR A 143 -4.71 -15.12 4.27
CA TYR A 143 -4.99 -16.26 3.38
C TYR A 143 -5.66 -17.39 4.16
N PRO A 144 -6.85 -17.88 3.74
CA PRO A 144 -7.66 -18.82 4.53
C PRO A 144 -6.95 -20.12 4.90
N HIS A 145 -6.12 -20.62 4.00
CA HIS A 145 -5.43 -21.90 4.10
C HIS A 145 -3.91 -21.75 4.24
N LEU A 146 -3.47 -20.71 4.97
CA LEU A 146 -2.05 -20.41 5.07
C LEU A 146 -1.26 -21.48 5.82
N VAL A 147 -1.86 -22.06 6.87
CA VAL A 147 -1.20 -23.06 7.70
C VAL A 147 -1.01 -24.36 6.89
N GLU A 148 -2.07 -24.81 6.26
CA GLU A 148 -2.08 -26.01 5.41
C GLU A 148 -1.09 -25.89 4.25
N LEU A 149 -1.08 -24.74 3.57
CA LEU A 149 -0.11 -24.48 2.50
C LEU A 149 1.34 -24.49 3.00
N CYS A 150 1.60 -23.90 4.17
CA CYS A 150 2.93 -23.93 4.76
C CYS A 150 3.36 -25.33 5.17
N ASP A 151 2.45 -26.16 5.71
CA ASP A 151 2.70 -27.55 6.05
C ASP A 151 3.04 -28.37 4.80
N ASP A 152 2.29 -28.20 3.73
CA ASP A 152 2.54 -28.88 2.44
C ASP A 152 3.88 -28.49 1.80
N LEU A 153 4.31 -27.24 1.97
CA LEU A 153 5.57 -26.74 1.43
C LEU A 153 6.77 -27.05 2.33
N GLU A 154 6.58 -27.35 3.64
CA GLU A 154 7.68 -27.54 4.59
C GLU A 154 8.61 -28.68 4.17
N ASP A 155 8.04 -29.84 3.85
CA ASP A 155 8.81 -31.03 3.46
C ASP A 155 9.58 -30.79 2.15
N PHE A 156 8.95 -30.16 1.17
CA PHE A 156 9.58 -29.80 -0.10
C PHE A 156 10.73 -28.82 0.12
N CYS A 157 10.49 -27.74 0.88
CA CYS A 157 11.50 -26.73 1.19
C CYS A 157 12.69 -27.33 1.95
N ALA A 158 12.44 -28.22 2.92
CA ALA A 158 13.48 -28.89 3.69
C ALA A 158 14.37 -29.79 2.82
N GLN A 159 13.76 -30.59 1.92
CA GLN A 159 14.49 -31.47 1.01
C GLN A 159 15.35 -30.73 -0.02
N ARG A 160 14.92 -29.54 -0.45
CA ARG A 160 15.58 -28.71 -1.46
C ARG A 160 16.44 -27.61 -0.86
N HIS A 161 16.51 -27.51 0.47
CA HIS A 161 17.21 -26.42 1.19
C HIS A 161 16.71 -25.02 0.82
N VAL A 162 15.38 -24.88 0.58
CA VAL A 162 14.72 -23.61 0.27
C VAL A 162 14.22 -22.96 1.55
N THR A 163 14.48 -21.67 1.70
CA THR A 163 13.95 -20.87 2.81
C THR A 163 12.59 -20.29 2.44
N LEU A 164 11.56 -20.57 3.24
CA LEU A 164 10.22 -20.00 3.05
C LEU A 164 10.07 -18.74 3.89
N ALA A 165 9.76 -17.60 3.24
CA ALA A 165 9.53 -16.31 3.89
C ALA A 165 8.07 -15.87 3.79
N LEU A 166 7.54 -15.33 4.87
CA LEU A 166 6.21 -14.74 4.97
C LEU A 166 6.31 -13.25 5.24
N PRO A 167 6.36 -12.41 4.22
CA PRO A 167 6.24 -10.97 4.40
C PRO A 167 4.79 -10.59 4.74
N SER A 168 4.59 -9.38 5.24
CA SER A 168 3.27 -8.79 5.48
C SER A 168 2.41 -9.56 6.49
N LEU A 169 3.04 -10.08 7.55
CA LEU A 169 2.32 -10.64 8.68
C LEU A 169 1.70 -9.51 9.51
N ARG A 170 0.44 -9.68 9.89
CA ARG A 170 -0.24 -8.77 10.81
C ARG A 170 -0.06 -9.25 12.25
N ALA A 171 0.04 -8.29 13.17
CA ALA A 171 0.20 -8.63 14.58
C ALA A 171 -1.04 -9.30 15.19
N ASP A 172 -2.25 -8.98 14.70
CA ASP A 172 -3.51 -9.59 15.16
C ASP A 172 -3.68 -11.06 14.74
N ASN A 173 -2.98 -11.54 13.71
CA ASN A 173 -3.03 -12.92 13.21
C ASN A 173 -1.67 -13.63 13.31
N PHE A 174 -0.85 -13.24 14.28
CA PHE A 174 0.47 -13.82 14.47
C PHE A 174 0.38 -15.21 15.13
N SER A 175 0.56 -16.28 14.34
CA SER A 175 0.56 -17.65 14.83
C SER A 175 1.97 -18.13 15.19
N MET A 176 2.20 -18.45 16.48
CA MET A 176 3.47 -19.05 16.91
C MET A 176 3.74 -20.41 16.25
N ALA A 177 2.72 -21.24 16.09
CA ALA A 177 2.86 -22.52 15.43
C ALA A 177 3.39 -22.37 14.00
N LEU A 178 2.89 -21.38 13.26
CA LEU A 178 3.37 -21.03 11.93
C LEU A 178 4.82 -20.53 11.97
N MET A 179 5.14 -19.67 12.93
CA MET A 179 6.50 -19.12 13.07
C MET A 179 7.53 -20.16 13.49
N GLU A 180 7.21 -21.08 14.39
CA GLU A 180 8.11 -22.15 14.81
C GLU A 180 8.45 -23.08 13.65
N ARG A 181 7.49 -23.37 12.79
CA ARG A 181 7.67 -24.20 11.59
C ARG A 181 8.58 -23.52 10.56
N LEU A 182 8.34 -22.22 10.30
CA LEU A 182 9.13 -21.46 9.34
C LEU A 182 10.54 -21.12 9.82
N GLN A 183 10.83 -21.25 11.13
CA GLN A 183 12.06 -20.79 11.77
C GLN A 183 13.15 -21.85 11.98
N LYS A 184 13.09 -22.97 11.31
CA LYS A 184 14.22 -23.92 11.30
C LYS A 184 15.50 -23.27 10.70
N GLY A 185 15.37 -22.07 10.13
CA GLY A 185 16.45 -21.27 9.55
C GLY A 185 16.91 -20.07 10.41
N ARG A 186 17.60 -19.12 9.79
CA ARG A 186 18.13 -17.90 10.42
C ARG A 186 16.99 -16.96 10.85
N LYS A 187 16.90 -16.65 12.15
CA LYS A 187 15.93 -15.69 12.68
C LYS A 187 16.25 -14.29 12.20
N THR A 188 15.40 -13.74 11.34
CA THR A 188 15.41 -12.33 10.92
C THR A 188 14.54 -11.49 11.86
N GLY A 189 14.70 -10.17 11.86
CA GLY A 189 13.83 -9.28 12.65
C GLY A 189 12.38 -9.33 12.17
N LEU A 190 11.45 -9.08 13.09
CA LEU A 190 10.03 -8.94 12.79
C LEU A 190 9.67 -7.50 12.46
N THR A 191 8.68 -7.34 11.59
CA THR A 191 8.16 -6.04 11.20
C THR A 191 6.67 -6.00 11.43
N PHE A 192 6.21 -5.01 12.19
CA PHE A 192 4.79 -4.72 12.40
C PHE A 192 4.49 -3.28 12.01
N ALA A 193 3.26 -3.04 11.58
CA ALA A 193 2.78 -1.73 11.17
C ALA A 193 1.53 -1.33 11.97
N PRO A 194 1.67 -0.83 13.20
CA PRO A 194 0.55 -0.28 13.96
C PRO A 194 -0.07 0.95 13.32
N GLU A 195 0.71 1.71 12.56
CA GLU A 195 0.40 2.93 11.80
C GLU A 195 0.14 4.17 12.68
N ALA A 196 -0.41 4.03 13.90
CA ALA A 196 -0.73 5.12 14.81
C ALA A 196 -0.36 4.79 16.27
N GLY A 197 -0.01 5.82 17.05
CA GLY A 197 0.50 5.68 18.42
C GLY A 197 -0.57 5.34 19.45
N THR A 198 -1.83 5.76 19.25
CA THR A 198 -2.92 5.52 20.20
C THR A 198 -4.00 4.63 19.63
N GLN A 199 -4.80 3.98 20.51
CA GLN A 199 -5.95 3.19 20.07
C GLN A 199 -6.99 4.07 19.37
N ARG A 200 -7.26 5.26 19.92
CA ARG A 200 -8.16 6.23 19.31
C ARG A 200 -7.82 6.49 17.82
N LEU A 201 -6.55 6.74 17.55
CA LEU A 201 -6.13 7.04 16.17
C LEU A 201 -6.10 5.78 15.31
N ARG A 202 -5.75 4.59 15.86
CA ARG A 202 -5.87 3.32 15.15
C ARG A 202 -7.32 3.02 14.74
N ASP A 203 -8.28 3.35 15.60
CA ASP A 203 -9.71 3.20 15.31
C ASP A 203 -10.15 4.22 14.24
N ALA A 204 -9.72 5.47 14.33
CA ALA A 204 -10.00 6.51 13.33
C ALA A 204 -9.51 6.11 11.92
N ILE A 205 -8.35 5.47 11.80
CA ILE A 205 -7.82 4.98 10.52
C ILE A 205 -8.30 3.58 10.14
N ASN A 206 -9.16 2.98 10.95
CA ASN A 206 -9.69 1.61 10.81
C ASN A 206 -8.58 0.56 10.66
N LYS A 207 -7.55 0.62 11.50
CA LYS A 207 -6.46 -0.35 11.45
C LYS A 207 -6.86 -1.71 11.99
N ASN A 208 -7.89 -1.77 12.86
CA ASN A 208 -8.40 -2.99 13.51
C ASN A 208 -7.25 -3.81 14.15
N LEU A 209 -6.42 -3.13 14.94
CA LEU A 209 -5.32 -3.70 15.68
C LEU A 209 -5.29 -3.05 17.06
N THR A 210 -5.36 -3.84 18.12
CA THR A 210 -5.18 -3.35 19.47
C THR A 210 -3.69 -3.31 19.87
N GLU A 211 -3.37 -2.52 20.86
CA GLU A 211 -2.01 -2.52 21.40
C GLU A 211 -1.66 -3.87 22.02
N GLU A 212 -2.63 -4.53 22.67
CA GLU A 212 -2.41 -5.86 23.26
C GLU A 212 -2.11 -6.92 22.21
N ASP A 213 -2.76 -6.90 21.04
CA ASP A 213 -2.43 -7.80 19.90
C ASP A 213 -0.97 -7.63 19.49
N LEU A 214 -0.50 -6.38 19.42
CA LEU A 214 0.89 -6.06 19.07
C LEU A 214 1.85 -6.57 20.15
N LEU A 215 1.57 -6.28 21.42
CA LEU A 215 2.43 -6.66 22.53
C LEU A 215 2.48 -8.17 22.72
N GLU A 216 1.35 -8.86 22.58
CA GLU A 216 1.30 -10.33 22.65
C GLU A 216 2.13 -10.96 21.53
N SER A 217 2.03 -10.44 20.30
CA SER A 217 2.85 -10.87 19.17
C SER A 217 4.35 -10.64 19.44
N CYS A 218 4.70 -9.51 20.04
CA CYS A 218 6.08 -9.22 20.45
C CYS A 218 6.56 -10.19 21.55
N ARG A 219 5.74 -10.46 22.61
CA ARG A 219 6.09 -11.42 23.68
C ARG A 219 6.38 -12.81 23.13
N ARG A 220 5.49 -13.31 22.25
CA ARG A 220 5.67 -14.60 21.58
C ARG A 220 6.96 -14.64 20.75
N ALA A 221 7.22 -13.60 19.99
CA ALA A 221 8.44 -13.50 19.21
C ALA A 221 9.70 -13.51 20.08
N PHE A 222 9.71 -12.74 21.17
CA PHE A 222 10.85 -12.68 22.08
C PHE A 222 11.05 -14.00 22.84
N ALA A 223 9.97 -14.67 23.25
CA ALA A 223 10.02 -16.03 23.80
C ALA A 223 10.55 -17.03 22.77
N GLY A 224 10.25 -16.83 21.48
CA GLY A 224 10.82 -17.59 20.36
C GLY A 224 12.28 -17.23 20.03
N GLY A 225 12.91 -16.27 20.75
CA GLY A 225 14.32 -15.91 20.62
C GLY A 225 14.63 -14.81 19.59
N TYR A 226 13.62 -14.06 19.13
CA TYR A 226 13.85 -12.83 18.38
C TYR A 226 14.40 -11.74 19.30
N SER A 227 15.23 -10.86 18.76
CA SER A 227 15.82 -9.73 19.48
C SER A 227 15.76 -8.41 18.68
N ALA A 228 15.04 -8.40 17.57
CA ALA A 228 14.85 -7.21 16.76
C ALA A 228 13.40 -7.11 16.28
N VAL A 229 12.81 -5.92 16.48
CA VAL A 229 11.47 -5.58 16.00
C VAL A 229 11.53 -4.23 15.31
N LYS A 230 10.88 -4.13 14.15
CA LYS A 230 10.69 -2.88 13.42
C LYS A 230 9.20 -2.52 13.42
N LEU A 231 8.91 -1.29 13.80
CA LEU A 231 7.57 -0.73 13.91
C LEU A 231 7.40 0.41 12.90
N TYR A 232 6.35 0.34 12.09
CA TYR A 232 6.00 1.39 11.13
C TYR A 232 4.80 2.20 11.60
N PHE A 233 4.92 3.52 11.46
CA PHE A 233 3.88 4.49 11.79
C PHE A 233 3.78 5.57 10.71
N MET A 234 2.68 6.30 10.73
CA MET A 234 2.50 7.52 9.93
C MET A 234 2.35 8.72 10.86
N LEU A 235 2.85 9.88 10.42
CA LEU A 235 2.62 11.18 11.04
C LEU A 235 1.77 12.04 10.10
N GLY A 236 0.91 12.86 10.67
CA GLY A 236 0.01 13.74 9.90
C GLY A 236 -1.28 13.07 9.48
N LEU A 237 -1.69 11.98 10.13
CA LEU A 237 -2.98 11.34 9.92
C LEU A 237 -4.15 12.29 10.25
N PRO A 238 -5.30 12.17 9.57
CA PRO A 238 -6.49 12.91 9.94
C PRO A 238 -6.82 12.73 11.42
N THR A 239 -7.18 13.81 12.12
CA THR A 239 -7.47 13.89 13.56
C THR A 239 -6.29 13.64 14.52
N GLU A 240 -5.06 13.48 14.02
CA GLU A 240 -3.88 13.22 14.85
C GLU A 240 -3.54 14.41 15.75
N THR A 241 -3.29 14.13 17.04
CA THR A 241 -2.85 15.10 18.06
C THR A 241 -1.42 14.81 18.51
N ASP A 242 -0.82 15.72 19.28
CA ASP A 242 0.51 15.49 19.86
C ASP A 242 0.55 14.29 20.82
N GLU A 243 -0.56 13.99 21.47
CA GLU A 243 -0.70 12.79 22.32
C GLU A 243 -0.61 11.51 21.48
N ASP A 244 -1.20 11.50 20.28
CA ASP A 244 -1.10 10.37 19.37
C ASP A 244 0.34 10.18 18.86
N VAL A 245 1.05 11.27 18.60
CA VAL A 245 2.46 11.24 18.22
C VAL A 245 3.32 10.69 19.35
N LEU A 246 3.14 11.18 20.57
CA LEU A 246 3.86 10.69 21.76
C LEU A 246 3.55 9.23 22.07
N GLY A 247 2.32 8.79 21.84
CA GLY A 247 1.90 7.38 21.96
C GLY A 247 2.75 6.41 21.13
N ILE A 248 3.43 6.87 20.08
CA ILE A 248 4.40 6.05 19.33
C ILE A 248 5.62 5.71 20.20
N ALA A 249 6.09 6.67 20.99
CA ALA A 249 7.18 6.44 21.94
C ALA A 249 6.76 5.50 23.09
N ASP A 250 5.51 5.63 23.55
CA ASP A 250 4.94 4.74 24.57
C ASP A 250 4.87 3.29 24.06
N ILE A 251 4.39 3.06 22.83
CA ILE A 251 4.39 1.73 22.22
C ILE A 251 5.81 1.16 22.16
N ALA A 252 6.81 1.94 21.76
CA ALA A 252 8.20 1.47 21.73
C ALA A 252 8.71 1.09 23.15
N ALA A 253 8.32 1.84 24.17
CA ALA A 253 8.64 1.53 25.58
C ALA A 253 7.92 0.25 26.04
N HIS A 254 6.65 0.07 25.70
CA HIS A 254 5.88 -1.14 26.04
C HIS A 254 6.44 -2.39 25.33
N VAL A 255 6.86 -2.29 24.08
CA VAL A 255 7.55 -3.38 23.37
C VAL A 255 8.89 -3.72 24.04
N MET A 256 9.64 -2.74 24.51
CA MET A 256 10.86 -2.97 25.28
C MET A 256 10.57 -3.66 26.63
N HIS A 257 9.47 -3.29 27.29
CA HIS A 257 9.02 -3.96 28.51
C HIS A 257 8.63 -5.41 28.25
N ALA A 258 7.83 -5.67 27.21
CA ALA A 258 7.47 -7.01 26.78
C ALA A 258 8.70 -7.90 26.53
N TRP A 259 9.77 -7.35 25.92
CA TRP A 259 11.03 -8.07 25.79
C TRP A 259 11.68 -8.40 27.12
N ARG A 260 11.70 -7.46 28.07
CA ARG A 260 12.28 -7.71 29.41
C ARG A 260 11.56 -8.83 30.15
N GLU A 261 10.25 -8.96 29.95
CA GLU A 261 9.45 -10.01 30.58
C GLU A 261 9.61 -11.38 29.91
N SER A 262 9.58 -11.44 28.58
CA SER A 262 9.40 -12.69 27.82
C SER A 262 10.67 -13.24 27.16
N ALA A 263 11.75 -12.45 27.00
CA ALA A 263 12.93 -12.91 26.30
C ALA A 263 13.70 -14.00 27.07
N LEU A 264 13.96 -15.12 26.37
CA LEU A 264 14.73 -16.24 26.92
C LEU A 264 16.20 -15.87 27.15
N ASN A 265 16.78 -15.07 26.29
CA ASN A 265 18.16 -14.61 26.39
C ASN A 265 18.25 -13.09 26.33
N LYS A 266 18.65 -12.49 27.43
CA LYS A 266 18.77 -11.03 27.61
C LYS A 266 20.17 -10.49 27.38
N THR A 267 21.16 -11.35 27.12
CA THR A 267 22.58 -10.94 26.99
C THR A 267 22.84 -10.07 25.77
N ARG A 268 22.10 -10.28 24.68
CA ARG A 268 22.27 -9.54 23.41
C ARG A 268 21.48 -8.22 23.37
N GLY A 269 20.62 -7.96 24.35
CA GLY A 269 19.70 -6.84 24.33
C GLY A 269 18.62 -6.95 23.27
N VAL A 270 17.73 -5.95 23.18
CA VAL A 270 16.73 -5.80 22.12
C VAL A 270 17.08 -4.61 21.23
N ARG A 271 16.78 -4.72 19.95
CA ARG A 271 16.84 -3.62 19.00
C ARG A 271 15.43 -3.34 18.49
N ILE A 272 14.91 -2.17 18.83
CA ILE A 272 13.62 -1.68 18.35
C ILE A 272 13.90 -0.58 17.34
N THR A 273 13.36 -0.71 16.14
CA THR A 273 13.42 0.33 15.12
C THR A 273 12.03 0.88 14.91
N VAL A 274 11.83 2.16 15.19
CA VAL A 274 10.62 2.90 14.85
C VAL A 274 10.89 3.63 13.54
N SER A 275 10.00 3.49 12.57
CA SER A 275 10.08 4.21 11.30
C SER A 275 8.76 4.93 11.05
N THR A 276 8.82 6.23 10.81
CA THR A 276 7.65 7.02 10.46
C THR A 276 7.71 7.50 9.02
N SER A 277 6.56 7.45 8.34
CA SER A 277 6.32 8.11 7.06
C SER A 277 5.36 9.26 7.25
N TRP A 278 5.43 10.26 6.38
CA TRP A 278 4.44 11.31 6.32
C TRP A 278 3.19 10.81 5.62
N PHE A 279 2.01 11.04 6.20
CA PHE A 279 0.74 10.68 5.58
C PHE A 279 0.59 11.38 4.22
N VAL A 280 0.27 10.61 3.20
CA VAL A 280 -0.01 11.09 1.85
C VAL A 280 -1.44 10.68 1.49
N PRO A 281 -2.36 11.65 1.27
CA PRO A 281 -3.70 11.33 0.80
C PRO A 281 -3.64 10.66 -0.57
N LYS A 282 -4.43 9.59 -0.75
CA LYS A 282 -4.43 8.78 -1.97
C LYS A 282 -5.81 8.77 -2.63
N PRO A 283 -5.88 8.87 -3.97
CA PRO A 283 -7.11 8.66 -4.73
C PRO A 283 -7.80 7.34 -4.39
N HIS A 284 -9.12 7.34 -4.47
CA HIS A 284 -9.97 6.15 -4.22
C HIS A 284 -9.91 5.58 -2.80
N THR A 285 -9.44 6.36 -1.81
CA THR A 285 -9.49 6.01 -0.39
C THR A 285 -10.52 6.84 0.36
N ALA A 286 -10.85 6.44 1.59
CA ALA A 286 -11.70 7.25 2.46
C ALA A 286 -11.06 8.62 2.78
N PHE A 287 -9.72 8.70 2.74
CA PHE A 287 -8.98 9.93 3.03
C PHE A 287 -8.57 10.74 1.78
N GLN A 288 -9.18 10.47 0.62
CA GLN A 288 -8.90 11.21 -0.61
C GLN A 288 -9.27 12.71 -0.56
N TRP A 289 -10.09 13.11 0.41
CA TRP A 289 -10.50 14.51 0.63
C TRP A 289 -9.61 15.23 1.65
N GLU A 290 -8.79 14.48 2.40
CA GLU A 290 -7.92 15.02 3.42
C GLU A 290 -6.69 15.73 2.83
N PRO A 291 -6.20 16.77 3.49
CA PRO A 291 -4.92 17.39 3.16
C PRO A 291 -3.75 16.60 3.72
N GLN A 292 -2.58 16.73 3.12
CA GLN A 292 -1.33 16.53 3.82
C GLN A 292 -1.08 17.73 4.74
N ILE A 293 -0.61 17.51 5.97
CA ILE A 293 -0.25 18.62 6.88
C ILE A 293 0.94 19.42 6.28
N PRO A 294 1.17 20.70 6.66
CA PRO A 294 2.33 21.46 6.20
C PRO A 294 3.68 20.83 6.60
N ILE A 295 4.73 21.13 5.83
CA ILE A 295 6.10 20.60 6.07
C ILE A 295 6.58 20.96 7.49
N GLU A 296 6.36 22.20 7.91
CA GLU A 296 6.79 22.70 9.21
C GLU A 296 6.12 21.93 10.36
N GLU A 297 4.86 21.57 10.18
CA GLU A 297 4.13 20.78 11.18
C GLU A 297 4.60 19.31 11.19
N TYR A 298 4.89 18.74 10.04
CA TYR A 298 5.50 17.38 9.99
C TYR A 298 6.86 17.36 10.71
N GLU A 299 7.73 18.32 10.40
CA GLU A 299 9.06 18.40 11.00
C GLU A 299 9.00 18.67 12.50
N ARG A 300 8.01 19.47 12.95
CA ARG A 300 7.74 19.67 14.38
C ARG A 300 7.39 18.36 15.07
N ARG A 301 6.52 17.55 14.46
CA ARG A 301 6.13 16.23 15.00
C ARG A 301 7.28 15.23 14.99
N VAL A 302 8.09 15.21 13.94
CA VAL A 302 9.33 14.41 13.89
C VAL A 302 10.26 14.80 15.04
N LYS A 303 10.45 16.08 15.28
CA LYS A 303 11.28 16.58 16.39
C LYS A 303 10.71 16.16 17.74
N LEU A 304 9.40 16.36 17.96
CA LEU A 304 8.70 15.94 19.20
C LEU A 304 8.92 14.46 19.49
N LEU A 305 8.74 13.61 18.50
CA LEU A 305 8.90 12.17 18.65
C LEU A 305 10.36 11.77 18.86
N ARG A 306 11.32 12.41 18.19
CA ARG A 306 12.75 12.17 18.39
C ARG A 306 13.20 12.50 19.81
N GLU A 307 12.68 13.58 20.40
CA GLU A 307 12.98 13.97 21.77
C GLU A 307 12.38 12.96 22.78
N ALA A 308 11.19 12.43 22.53
CA ALA A 308 10.54 11.43 23.36
C ALA A 308 11.22 10.05 23.32
N MET A 309 11.85 9.67 22.20
CA MET A 309 12.50 8.37 22.00
C MET A 309 14.00 8.35 22.31
N ASN A 310 14.48 9.16 23.22
CA ASN A 310 15.92 9.26 23.54
C ASN A 310 16.40 8.07 24.41
N THR A 311 16.41 6.86 23.83
CA THR A 311 16.95 5.65 24.49
C THR A 311 17.87 4.87 23.55
N LYS A 312 18.94 4.24 24.11
CA LYS A 312 19.92 3.47 23.33
C LYS A 312 19.37 2.24 22.61
N SER A 313 18.22 1.72 23.05
CA SER A 313 17.60 0.50 22.50
C SER A 313 16.62 0.79 21.38
N VAL A 314 16.27 2.05 21.14
CA VAL A 314 15.33 2.48 20.10
C VAL A 314 16.07 3.30 19.05
N THR A 315 15.97 2.87 17.82
CA THR A 315 16.44 3.65 16.64
C THR A 315 15.22 4.27 15.99
N TYR A 316 15.22 5.58 15.81
CA TYR A 316 14.14 6.29 15.12
C TYR A 316 14.58 6.74 13.72
N ASN A 317 13.83 6.37 12.72
CA ASN A 317 13.99 6.77 11.32
C ASN A 317 12.71 7.45 10.83
N TRP A 318 12.84 8.41 9.93
CA TRP A 318 11.70 9.07 9.30
C TRP A 318 11.97 9.33 7.82
N HIS A 319 10.91 9.47 7.03
CA HIS A 319 11.03 9.81 5.62
C HIS A 319 11.34 11.30 5.43
N PRO A 320 12.17 11.65 4.43
CA PRO A 320 12.44 13.05 4.09
C PRO A 320 11.15 13.79 3.70
N SER A 321 11.00 15.01 4.22
CA SER A 321 9.82 15.84 3.94
C SER A 321 9.69 16.25 2.46
N PRO A 322 10.77 16.59 1.70
CA PRO A 322 10.63 17.06 0.33
C PRO A 322 10.06 16.01 -0.63
N THR A 323 10.54 14.76 -0.55
CA THR A 323 10.06 13.67 -1.41
C THR A 323 8.62 13.29 -1.08
N SER A 324 8.25 13.26 0.21
CA SER A 324 6.88 12.96 0.66
C SER A 324 5.89 14.08 0.29
N PHE A 325 6.34 15.33 0.28
CA PHE A 325 5.53 16.46 -0.21
C PHE A 325 5.22 16.30 -1.70
N MET A 326 6.24 16.08 -2.52
CA MET A 326 6.04 15.87 -3.96
C MET A 326 5.22 14.62 -4.27
N GLU A 327 5.32 13.57 -3.47
CA GLU A 327 4.43 12.41 -3.58
C GLU A 327 2.96 12.81 -3.38
N ALA A 328 2.65 13.65 -2.41
CA ALA A 328 1.28 14.14 -2.19
C ALA A 328 0.80 15.02 -3.35
N VAL A 329 1.64 15.93 -3.84
CA VAL A 329 1.35 16.78 -4.99
C VAL A 329 0.98 15.93 -6.22
N ILE A 330 1.78 14.93 -6.55
CA ILE A 330 1.56 14.06 -7.71
C ILE A 330 0.36 13.14 -7.48
N SER A 331 0.22 12.56 -6.29
CA SER A 331 -0.91 11.67 -5.95
C SER A 331 -2.27 12.36 -6.07
N CYS A 332 -2.34 13.62 -5.67
CA CYS A 332 -3.56 14.42 -5.65
C CYS A 332 -3.68 15.36 -6.85
N GLY A 333 -2.75 15.26 -7.79
CA GLY A 333 -2.63 16.13 -8.94
C GLY A 333 -3.66 15.89 -10.03
N ASP A 334 -3.68 16.80 -10.98
CA ASP A 334 -4.48 16.68 -12.20
C ASP A 334 -3.60 16.74 -13.45
N ARG A 335 -4.23 16.70 -14.63
CA ARG A 335 -3.50 16.65 -15.91
C ARG A 335 -2.59 17.84 -16.19
N ARG A 336 -2.78 18.98 -15.51
CA ARG A 336 -1.92 20.17 -15.65
C ARG A 336 -0.50 19.89 -15.14
N LEU A 337 -0.34 18.96 -14.19
CA LEU A 337 0.98 18.52 -13.71
C LEU A 337 1.85 17.88 -14.79
N GLY A 338 1.28 17.40 -15.89
CA GLY A 338 2.05 16.89 -17.01
C GLY A 338 3.04 17.92 -17.57
N LYS A 339 2.63 19.21 -17.63
CA LYS A 339 3.51 20.29 -18.06
C LYS A 339 4.61 20.59 -17.01
N VAL A 340 4.26 20.54 -15.72
CA VAL A 340 5.24 20.72 -14.64
C VAL A 340 6.31 19.64 -14.67
N ILE A 341 5.90 18.38 -14.85
CA ILE A 341 6.84 17.24 -14.96
C ILE A 341 7.79 17.42 -16.16
N GLU A 342 7.25 17.83 -17.32
CA GLU A 342 8.08 18.10 -18.50
C GLU A 342 9.04 19.27 -18.25
N THR A 343 8.59 20.34 -17.61
CA THR A 343 9.42 21.51 -17.27
C THR A 343 10.52 21.15 -16.28
N ALA A 344 10.21 20.40 -15.22
CA ALA A 344 11.20 19.92 -14.26
C ALA A 344 12.25 19.05 -14.93
N TRP A 345 11.82 18.11 -15.81
CA TRP A 345 12.74 17.30 -16.59
C TRP A 345 13.64 18.15 -17.48
N ARG A 346 13.12 19.16 -18.19
CA ARG A 346 13.93 20.09 -19.01
C ARG A 346 14.93 20.89 -18.20
N LYS A 347 14.66 21.13 -16.92
CA LYS A 347 15.57 21.76 -15.96
C LYS A 347 16.61 20.79 -15.39
N GLY A 348 16.57 19.52 -15.78
CA GLY A 348 17.54 18.49 -15.37
C GLY A 348 17.08 17.63 -14.19
N GLU A 349 15.80 17.70 -13.79
CA GLU A 349 15.24 16.78 -12.80
C GLU A 349 15.05 15.40 -13.42
N THR A 350 15.85 14.45 -12.98
CA THR A 350 15.83 13.06 -13.45
C THR A 350 16.00 12.12 -12.26
N LEU A 351 15.43 10.91 -12.37
CA LEU A 351 15.54 9.88 -11.33
C LEU A 351 15.07 10.34 -9.94
N SER A 352 14.05 11.19 -9.87
CA SER A 352 13.52 11.78 -8.63
C SER A 352 13.02 10.77 -7.58
N ALA A 353 12.94 9.47 -7.92
CA ALA A 353 12.67 8.40 -6.96
C ALA A 353 13.89 8.08 -6.05
N TRP A 354 15.07 8.57 -6.41
CA TRP A 354 16.30 8.39 -5.64
C TRP A 354 16.67 9.70 -4.95
N GLU A 355 16.87 9.65 -3.65
CA GLU A 355 17.11 10.83 -2.81
C GLU A 355 18.31 11.66 -3.29
N ASP A 356 19.36 11.00 -3.77
CA ASP A 356 20.58 11.66 -4.28
C ASP A 356 20.35 12.50 -5.57
N TYR A 357 19.26 12.26 -6.28
CA TYR A 357 18.93 12.94 -7.54
C TYR A 357 17.74 13.88 -7.42
N PHE A 358 17.00 13.80 -6.32
CA PHE A 358 15.80 14.61 -6.08
C PHE A 358 16.18 16.05 -5.68
N ASP A 359 15.66 17.03 -6.39
CA ASP A 359 15.85 18.45 -6.09
C ASP A 359 14.51 19.19 -6.02
N LEU A 360 14.06 19.47 -4.79
CA LEU A 360 12.81 20.18 -4.56
C LEU A 360 12.81 21.58 -5.22
N ASN A 361 13.93 22.29 -5.26
CA ASN A 361 13.98 23.64 -5.83
C ASN A 361 13.68 23.62 -7.32
N ARG A 362 14.18 22.61 -8.07
CA ARG A 362 13.85 22.46 -9.49
C ARG A 362 12.35 22.21 -9.71
N TRP A 363 11.73 21.42 -8.83
CA TRP A 363 10.29 21.20 -8.86
C TRP A 363 9.53 22.50 -8.59
N MET A 364 9.91 23.27 -7.56
CA MET A 364 9.27 24.56 -7.23
C MET A 364 9.39 25.57 -8.38
N GLU A 365 10.57 25.69 -9.00
CA GLU A 365 10.78 26.53 -10.20
C GLU A 365 9.89 26.08 -11.36
N ALA A 366 9.72 24.77 -11.57
CA ALA A 366 8.85 24.24 -12.62
C ALA A 366 7.37 24.56 -12.35
N PHE A 367 6.93 24.54 -11.09
CA PHE A 367 5.59 24.97 -10.69
C PHE A 367 5.36 26.45 -10.95
N GLU A 368 6.31 27.29 -10.56
CA GLU A 368 6.26 28.73 -10.79
C GLU A 368 6.17 29.07 -12.27
N GLU A 369 7.04 28.46 -13.11
CA GLU A 369 7.05 28.65 -14.56
C GLU A 369 5.73 28.21 -15.21
N CYS A 370 5.07 27.19 -14.66
CA CYS A 370 3.79 26.72 -15.13
C CYS A 370 2.58 27.47 -14.54
N GLY A 371 2.80 28.41 -13.61
CA GLY A 371 1.74 29.17 -12.95
C GLY A 371 0.83 28.30 -12.08
N LEU A 372 1.38 27.25 -11.46
CA LEU A 372 0.64 26.33 -10.58
C LEU A 372 1.24 26.35 -9.17
N ASP A 373 0.38 26.16 -8.18
CA ASP A 373 0.78 26.07 -6.77
C ASP A 373 0.79 24.61 -6.31
N PRO A 374 1.93 24.02 -5.91
CA PRO A 374 1.99 22.64 -5.40
C PRO A 374 1.17 22.45 -4.10
N HIS A 375 1.05 23.50 -3.27
CA HIS A 375 0.26 23.47 -2.04
C HIS A 375 -1.25 23.30 -2.29
N PHE A 376 -1.75 23.80 -3.43
CA PHE A 376 -3.13 23.55 -3.87
C PHE A 376 -3.42 22.04 -4.00
N TYR A 377 -2.44 21.26 -4.43
CA TYR A 377 -2.60 19.80 -4.60
C TYR A 377 -2.38 19.05 -3.29
N ALA A 378 -1.36 19.35 -2.52
CA ALA A 378 -0.98 18.59 -1.33
C ALA A 378 -1.75 19.00 -0.06
N ASN A 379 -1.86 20.31 0.21
CA ASN A 379 -2.23 20.82 1.53
C ASN A 379 -3.69 21.28 1.65
N ARG A 380 -4.44 21.26 0.56
CA ARG A 380 -5.85 21.69 0.56
C ARG A 380 -6.78 20.56 0.97
N ARG A 381 -7.70 20.82 1.92
CA ARG A 381 -8.85 19.95 2.15
C ARG A 381 -9.82 20.07 0.98
N ARG A 382 -10.28 18.94 0.44
CA ARG A 382 -11.25 18.88 -0.64
C ARG A 382 -12.65 18.70 -0.09
N SER A 383 -13.64 19.33 -0.73
CA SER A 383 -15.04 19.05 -0.41
C SER A 383 -15.42 17.65 -0.92
N GLU A 384 -16.27 16.95 -0.20
CA GLU A 384 -16.83 15.68 -0.66
C GLU A 384 -17.71 15.79 -1.91
N ASP A 385 -18.18 17.01 -2.21
CA ASP A 385 -18.98 17.32 -3.40
C ASP A 385 -18.17 17.82 -4.58
N GLU A 386 -16.85 18.00 -4.39
CA GLU A 386 -15.93 18.41 -5.44
C GLU A 386 -15.72 17.30 -6.46
N ILE A 387 -15.67 17.67 -7.74
CA ILE A 387 -15.27 16.76 -8.81
C ILE A 387 -13.75 16.55 -8.72
N LEU A 388 -13.36 15.36 -8.27
CA LEU A 388 -11.95 15.02 -8.13
C LEU A 388 -11.31 14.69 -9.49
N PRO A 389 -10.01 14.98 -9.68
CA PRO A 389 -9.32 14.73 -10.95
C PRO A 389 -9.38 13.29 -11.47
N TRP A 390 -9.66 12.34 -10.59
CA TRP A 390 -9.79 10.90 -10.91
C TRP A 390 -11.23 10.39 -10.95
N SER A 391 -12.24 11.27 -10.89
CA SER A 391 -13.67 10.88 -10.84
C SER A 391 -14.15 10.08 -12.04
N MET A 392 -13.46 10.19 -13.21
CA MET A 392 -13.78 9.40 -14.39
C MET A 392 -13.24 7.95 -14.33
N ILE A 393 -12.48 7.58 -13.31
CA ILE A 393 -11.94 6.23 -13.12
C ILE A 393 -12.61 5.62 -11.90
N SER A 394 -13.12 4.40 -12.03
CA SER A 394 -13.71 3.65 -10.91
C SER A 394 -12.92 2.39 -10.61
N CYS A 395 -12.54 2.23 -9.36
CA CYS A 395 -11.97 0.97 -8.86
C CYS A 395 -13.04 -0.06 -8.43
N GLY A 396 -14.34 0.22 -8.67
CA GLY A 396 -15.45 -0.62 -8.27
C GLY A 396 -15.96 -0.37 -6.84
N VAL A 397 -15.24 0.45 -6.07
CA VAL A 397 -15.72 0.89 -4.74
C VAL A 397 -16.67 2.08 -4.92
N ALA A 398 -17.83 2.00 -4.29
CA ALA A 398 -18.86 3.03 -4.40
C ALA A 398 -18.40 4.33 -3.70
N PRO A 399 -18.58 5.52 -4.31
CA PRO A 399 -18.24 6.80 -3.66
C PRO A 399 -18.95 7.01 -2.32
N GLY A 400 -20.22 6.59 -2.19
CA GLY A 400 -20.97 6.65 -0.93
C GLY A 400 -20.36 5.80 0.20
N TYR A 401 -19.71 4.70 -0.14
CA TYR A 401 -18.94 3.92 0.83
C TYR A 401 -17.73 4.71 1.35
N LEU A 402 -16.98 5.35 0.46
CA LEU A 402 -15.82 6.15 0.85
C LEU A 402 -16.21 7.34 1.74
N LYS A 403 -17.32 8.04 1.40
CA LYS A 403 -17.85 9.13 2.22
C LYS A 403 -18.28 8.64 3.62
N ARG A 404 -18.95 7.49 3.69
CA ARG A 404 -19.32 6.88 4.98
C ARG A 404 -18.10 6.56 5.83
N GLU A 405 -17.09 5.90 5.24
CA GLU A 405 -15.84 5.59 5.96
C GLU A 405 -15.07 6.85 6.38
N HIS A 406 -15.14 7.92 5.59
CA HIS A 406 -14.58 9.21 5.94
C HIS A 406 -15.27 9.80 7.18
N ALA A 407 -16.60 9.83 7.21
CA ALA A 407 -17.37 10.30 8.37
C ALA A 407 -17.09 9.47 9.64
N LEU A 408 -17.13 8.13 9.53
CA LEU A 408 -16.84 7.22 10.64
C LEU A 408 -15.42 7.40 11.23
N SER A 409 -14.46 7.90 10.43
CA SER A 409 -13.12 8.17 10.92
C SER A 409 -13.09 9.28 11.98
N TYR A 410 -13.91 10.30 11.81
CA TYR A 410 -14.03 11.41 12.76
C TYR A 410 -14.80 11.03 14.03
N GLU A 411 -15.65 10.02 13.92
CA GLU A 411 -16.40 9.45 15.06
C GLU A 411 -15.58 8.42 15.83
N GLY A 412 -14.42 7.99 15.30
CA GLY A 412 -13.59 6.93 15.87
C GLY A 412 -14.25 5.54 15.80
N VAL A 413 -15.25 5.38 14.93
CA VAL A 413 -16.00 4.12 14.78
C VAL A 413 -15.29 3.21 13.78
N THR A 414 -15.02 1.97 14.19
CA THR A 414 -14.37 0.97 13.33
C THR A 414 -15.38 0.25 12.44
N THR A 415 -14.90 -0.19 11.29
CA THR A 415 -15.62 -1.05 10.34
C THR A 415 -14.97 -2.44 10.35
N PRO A 416 -15.72 -3.54 10.56
CA PRO A 416 -15.15 -4.88 10.58
C PRO A 416 -14.57 -5.29 9.23
N ASP A 417 -13.77 -6.35 9.20
CA ASP A 417 -13.26 -6.92 7.95
C ASP A 417 -14.32 -7.74 7.20
N CYS A 418 -14.06 -8.06 5.94
CA CYS A 418 -15.03 -8.71 5.06
C CYS A 418 -15.38 -10.16 5.45
N ARG A 419 -14.57 -10.83 6.28
CA ARG A 419 -14.89 -12.17 6.82
C ARG A 419 -16.02 -12.12 7.84
N THR A 420 -16.03 -11.05 8.63
CA THR A 420 -17.04 -10.87 9.68
C THR A 420 -18.35 -10.38 9.12
N HIS A 421 -18.31 -9.41 8.19
CA HIS A 421 -19.49 -8.78 7.64
C HIS A 421 -19.21 -8.13 6.28
N CYS A 422 -20.17 -8.23 5.36
CA CYS A 422 -20.11 -7.50 4.10
C CYS A 422 -20.48 -6.03 4.32
N ASN A 423 -19.52 -5.14 4.16
CA ASN A 423 -19.66 -3.70 4.39
C ASN A 423 -20.29 -2.93 3.20
N ALA A 424 -20.80 -3.64 2.20
CA ALA A 424 -21.46 -3.08 1.02
C ALA A 424 -20.60 -2.03 0.28
N CYS A 425 -19.30 -2.30 0.12
CA CYS A 425 -18.37 -1.37 -0.54
C CYS A 425 -18.60 -1.22 -2.05
N GLY A 426 -19.42 -2.09 -2.67
CA GLY A 426 -19.72 -2.06 -4.11
C GLY A 426 -18.79 -2.89 -4.99
N ALA A 427 -17.60 -3.29 -4.51
CA ALA A 427 -16.60 -3.98 -5.33
C ALA A 427 -17.03 -5.38 -5.82
N ASN A 428 -18.05 -5.96 -5.22
CA ASN A 428 -18.68 -7.22 -5.65
C ASN A 428 -19.24 -7.17 -7.09
N CYS A 429 -19.56 -5.97 -7.61
CA CYS A 429 -19.99 -5.81 -9.01
C CYS A 429 -18.95 -6.32 -10.02
N LEU A 430 -17.67 -6.35 -9.63
CA LEU A 430 -16.55 -6.78 -10.48
C LEU A 430 -16.45 -8.30 -10.63
N VAL A 431 -17.11 -9.06 -9.74
CA VAL A 431 -17.04 -10.54 -9.68
C VAL A 431 -18.42 -11.18 -9.68
N GLY A 432 -19.39 -10.55 -10.33
CA GLY A 432 -20.73 -11.11 -10.49
C GLY A 432 -21.64 -11.03 -9.26
N GLY A 433 -21.32 -10.19 -8.27
CA GLY A 433 -22.22 -9.85 -7.17
C GLY A 433 -21.93 -10.51 -5.82
N LYS A 434 -21.03 -11.49 -5.74
CA LYS A 434 -20.58 -12.13 -4.49
C LYS A 434 -19.07 -12.12 -4.40
N CYS A 435 -18.53 -11.74 -3.25
CA CYS A 435 -17.09 -11.84 -2.97
C CYS A 435 -16.81 -13.17 -2.27
N ASP A 436 -15.75 -13.85 -2.68
CA ASP A 436 -15.20 -15.02 -1.98
C ASP A 436 -14.24 -14.52 -0.89
N VAL A 437 -14.69 -14.58 0.36
CA VAL A 437 -13.93 -14.08 1.52
C VAL A 437 -13.95 -15.11 2.64
#